data_b901a18f381884829262cde9745b321c
#
_entry.id   b901a18f381884829262cde9745b321c
#
_cell.length_a   1.000
_cell.length_b   1.000
_cell.length_c   1.000
_cell.angle_alpha   90.00
_cell.angle_beta   90.00
_cell.angle_gamma   90.00
#
_symmetry.space_group_name_H-M   'P 1'
#
loop_
_entity.id
_entity.type
_entity.pdbx_description
1 polymer ?
#
loop_
_entity_poly.entity_id
_entity_poly.type
_entity_poly.pdbx_seq_one_letter_code
_entity_poly.pdbx_strand_id
1 'polypeptide(L)'
;MQNLEHNLKEIIDIVGTDNLVTDKESLSFYSTDVFETAKEQAVAIVRPTNADELIEVTQTCIKNEVPIIVRGGGASYTGGYLPVVKNTLIIDTINLKAIEINEEDMYVTVEPGVTWLELYETLKPLGLRTPFWGPFSGKVSTVGGSMSFHAL
;
A
#
# COMPACT_ATOMS: atom_id res chain seq x y z
N MET A 1 24.50 3.79 -8.99
CA MET A 1 23.87 5.07 -8.68
C MET A 1 23.15 5.67 -9.88
N GLN A 2 23.75 5.79 -11.05
CA GLN A 2 23.07 6.37 -12.26
C GLN A 2 21.76 5.64 -12.64
N ASN A 3 21.68 4.32 -12.44
CA ASN A 3 20.48 3.55 -12.78
C ASN A 3 19.31 3.86 -11.82
N LEU A 4 19.57 4.05 -10.51
CA LEU A 4 18.52 4.33 -9.53
C LEU A 4 17.88 5.71 -9.75
N GLU A 5 18.67 6.76 -10.01
CA GLU A 5 18.15 8.09 -10.29
C GLU A 5 17.28 8.11 -11.55
N HIS A 6 17.68 7.37 -12.57
CA HIS A 6 16.91 7.21 -13.80
C HIS A 6 15.56 6.52 -13.51
N ASN A 7 15.58 5.42 -12.76
CA ASN A 7 14.37 4.67 -12.40
C ASN A 7 13.40 5.51 -11.58
N LEU A 8 13.90 6.29 -10.60
CA LEU A 8 13.06 7.18 -9.81
C LEU A 8 12.44 8.29 -10.67
N LYS A 9 13.14 8.77 -11.68
CA LYS A 9 12.60 9.76 -12.61
C LYS A 9 11.46 9.17 -13.46
N GLU A 10 11.63 7.97 -14.02
CA GLU A 10 10.54 7.28 -14.73
C GLU A 10 9.29 7.12 -13.82
N ILE A 11 9.50 6.78 -12.55
CA ILE A 11 8.39 6.63 -11.59
C ILE A 11 7.72 7.99 -11.27
N ILE A 12 8.49 9.08 -11.12
CA ILE A 12 7.95 10.43 -10.95
C ILE A 12 7.08 10.84 -12.15
N ASP A 13 7.51 10.50 -13.35
CA ASP A 13 6.78 10.82 -14.58
C ASP A 13 5.40 10.10 -14.63
N ILE A 14 5.25 8.96 -13.93
CA ILE A 14 3.99 8.21 -13.80
C ILE A 14 3.10 8.82 -12.71
N VAL A 15 3.61 8.94 -11.47
CA VAL A 15 2.75 9.25 -10.30
C VAL A 15 2.80 10.71 -9.86
N GLY A 16 3.71 11.52 -10.44
CA GLY A 16 3.98 12.88 -10.01
C GLY A 16 4.91 12.96 -8.78
N THR A 17 5.52 14.13 -8.59
CA THR A 17 6.49 14.38 -7.50
C THR A 17 5.89 14.22 -6.12
N ASP A 18 4.63 14.61 -5.93
CA ASP A 18 3.95 14.59 -4.63
C ASP A 18 3.67 13.16 -4.13
N ASN A 19 3.67 12.19 -5.05
CA ASN A 19 3.42 10.78 -4.76
C ASN A 19 4.69 9.93 -4.71
N LEU A 20 5.88 10.53 -4.82
CA LEU A 20 7.16 9.86 -4.57
C LEU A 20 7.86 10.48 -3.37
N VAL A 21 8.05 9.69 -2.32
CA VAL A 21 8.66 10.12 -1.06
C VAL A 21 10.07 9.53 -0.93
N THR A 22 11.06 10.39 -0.67
CA THR A 22 12.47 10.01 -0.57
C THR A 22 13.18 10.60 0.65
N ASP A 23 12.45 11.33 1.50
CA ASP A 23 13.02 11.90 2.71
C ASP A 23 13.38 10.81 3.74
N LYS A 24 14.47 11.03 4.46
CA LYS A 24 15.08 10.04 5.35
C LYS A 24 14.15 9.61 6.51
N GLU A 25 13.34 10.52 7.01
CA GLU A 25 12.43 10.23 8.13
C GLU A 25 11.32 9.28 7.69
N SER A 26 10.67 9.59 6.57
CA SER A 26 9.65 8.72 5.97
C SER A 26 10.23 7.36 5.58
N LEU A 27 11.39 7.30 4.94
CA LEU A 27 12.02 6.03 4.58
C LEU A 27 12.33 5.18 5.80
N SER A 28 12.79 5.78 6.90
CA SER A 28 13.04 5.09 8.17
C SER A 28 11.75 4.53 8.76
N PHE A 29 10.68 5.34 8.81
CA PHE A 29 9.37 4.92 9.31
C PHE A 29 8.78 3.78 8.48
N TYR A 30 8.85 3.85 7.15
CA TYR A 30 8.32 2.81 6.26
C TYR A 30 9.18 1.55 6.23
N SER A 31 10.42 1.62 6.66
CA SER A 31 11.31 0.45 6.82
C SER A 31 11.25 -0.15 8.24
N THR A 32 10.21 0.16 9.01
CA THR A 32 9.98 -0.33 10.37
C THR A 32 8.53 -0.85 10.47
N ASP A 33 8.34 -2.03 11.07
CA ASP A 33 7.03 -2.51 11.46
C ASP A 33 6.80 -2.37 12.97
N VAL A 34 5.71 -2.95 13.48
CA VAL A 34 5.36 -2.87 14.91
C VAL A 34 6.38 -3.60 15.80
N PHE A 35 7.13 -4.54 15.26
CA PHE A 35 8.04 -5.42 15.99
C PHE A 35 9.52 -5.12 15.73
N GLU A 36 9.91 -4.87 14.46
CA GLU A 36 11.31 -4.74 14.08
C GLU A 36 11.57 -3.65 13.03
N THR A 37 12.84 -3.26 12.90
CA THR A 37 13.33 -2.40 11.83
C THR A 37 14.05 -3.24 10.79
N ALA A 38 13.79 -3.00 9.51
CA ALA A 38 14.45 -3.66 8.41
C ALA A 38 15.97 -3.49 8.46
N LYS A 39 16.71 -4.51 8.01
CA LYS A 39 18.17 -4.42 7.84
C LYS A 39 18.57 -3.51 6.68
N GLU A 40 17.75 -3.46 5.65
CA GLU A 40 17.91 -2.58 4.50
C GLU A 40 16.81 -1.52 4.51
N GLN A 41 17.16 -0.27 4.22
CA GLN A 41 16.18 0.81 4.10
C GLN A 41 15.65 0.88 2.68
N ALA A 42 14.37 1.18 2.52
CA ALA A 42 13.80 1.50 1.22
C ALA A 42 14.49 2.72 0.59
N VAL A 43 14.56 2.76 -0.74
CA VAL A 43 15.14 3.90 -1.47
C VAL A 43 14.10 4.96 -1.82
N ALA A 44 12.84 4.55 -1.92
CA ALA A 44 11.71 5.44 -2.14
C ALA A 44 10.39 4.75 -1.74
N ILE A 45 9.37 5.57 -1.49
CA ILE A 45 7.98 5.15 -1.30
C ILE A 45 7.19 5.78 -2.43
N VAL A 46 6.44 4.98 -3.18
CA VAL A 46 5.55 5.45 -4.24
C VAL A 46 4.10 5.21 -3.85
N ARG A 47 3.24 6.19 -4.10
CA ARG A 47 1.82 6.19 -3.74
C ARG A 47 0.94 6.35 -4.97
N PRO A 48 0.69 5.28 -5.73
CA PRO A 48 -0.22 5.34 -6.88
C PRO A 48 -1.61 5.82 -6.42
N THR A 49 -2.27 6.61 -7.25
CA THR A 49 -3.61 7.17 -6.97
C THR A 49 -4.73 6.39 -7.66
N ASN A 50 -4.38 5.49 -8.56
CA ASN A 50 -5.31 4.64 -9.31
C ASN A 50 -4.63 3.34 -9.79
N ALA A 51 -5.42 2.43 -10.32
CA ALA A 51 -4.94 1.12 -10.77
C ALA A 51 -3.97 1.21 -11.97
N ASP A 52 -4.18 2.16 -12.88
CA ASP A 52 -3.33 2.33 -14.06
C ASP A 52 -1.91 2.76 -13.65
N GLU A 53 -1.78 3.74 -12.75
CA GLU A 53 -0.49 4.14 -12.17
C GLU A 53 0.19 2.98 -11.43
N LEU A 54 -0.57 2.19 -10.66
CA LEU A 54 -0.03 1.01 -9.96
C LEU A 54 0.55 -0.01 -10.93
N ILE A 55 -0.16 -0.28 -12.04
CA ILE A 55 0.28 -1.20 -13.10
C ILE A 55 1.56 -0.66 -13.74
N GLU A 56 1.57 0.61 -14.13
CA GLU A 56 2.70 1.22 -14.84
C GLU A 56 3.95 1.30 -13.97
N VAL A 57 3.83 1.69 -12.69
CA VAL A 57 4.92 1.64 -11.71
C VAL A 57 5.46 0.23 -11.57
N THR A 58 4.59 -0.76 -11.42
CA THR A 58 4.99 -2.16 -11.26
C THR A 58 5.74 -2.67 -12.49
N GLN A 59 5.23 -2.38 -13.70
CA GLN A 59 5.88 -2.76 -14.96
C GLN A 59 7.25 -2.08 -15.12
N THR A 60 7.35 -0.81 -14.76
CA THR A 60 8.60 -0.04 -14.79
C THR A 60 9.62 -0.64 -13.83
N CYS A 61 9.21 -1.00 -12.62
CA CYS A 61 10.10 -1.66 -11.66
C CYS A 61 10.58 -3.03 -12.16
N ILE A 62 9.68 -3.85 -12.73
CA ILE A 62 10.04 -5.16 -13.29
C ILE A 62 11.02 -5.00 -14.46
N LYS A 63 10.75 -4.10 -15.39
CA LYS A 63 11.62 -3.81 -16.55
C LYS A 63 13.04 -3.40 -16.13
N ASN A 64 13.13 -2.64 -15.06
CA ASN A 64 14.39 -2.07 -14.55
C ASN A 64 15.03 -2.91 -13.42
N GLU A 65 14.48 -4.09 -13.13
CA GLU A 65 14.95 -4.99 -12.06
C GLU A 65 15.00 -4.31 -10.67
N VAL A 66 14.07 -3.38 -10.41
CA VAL A 66 13.93 -2.71 -9.11
C VAL A 66 13.11 -3.61 -8.18
N PRO A 67 13.68 -4.05 -7.03
CA PRO A 67 12.92 -4.81 -6.05
C PRO A 67 11.77 -3.96 -5.50
N ILE A 68 10.57 -4.55 -5.41
CA ILE A 68 9.40 -3.90 -4.86
C ILE A 68 8.84 -4.67 -3.68
N ILE A 69 8.26 -3.94 -2.73
CA ILE A 69 7.44 -4.49 -1.66
C ILE A 69 6.19 -3.63 -1.50
N VAL A 70 5.06 -4.25 -1.17
CA VAL A 70 3.78 -3.54 -1.04
C VAL A 70 3.45 -3.34 0.44
N ARG A 71 3.00 -2.14 0.78
CA ARG A 71 2.53 -1.78 2.12
C ARG A 71 1.08 -1.30 2.07
N GLY A 72 0.24 -1.90 2.90
CA GLY A 72 -1.09 -1.40 3.21
C GLY A 72 -1.06 -0.47 4.42
N GLY A 73 -1.88 -0.71 5.44
CA GLY A 73 -1.95 0.10 6.65
C GLY A 73 -0.73 0.01 7.59
N GLY A 74 0.23 -0.85 7.32
CA GLY A 74 1.42 -1.01 8.15
C GLY A 74 1.14 -1.60 9.54
N ALA A 75 0.08 -2.39 9.69
CA ALA A 75 -0.32 -2.99 10.97
C ALA A 75 0.31 -4.37 11.24
N SER A 76 1.12 -4.90 10.32
CA SER A 76 1.82 -6.17 10.50
C SER A 76 2.98 -6.04 11.49
N TYR A 77 3.29 -7.16 12.14
CA TYR A 77 4.44 -7.33 13.05
C TYR A 77 5.27 -8.57 12.68
N THR A 78 5.22 -8.98 11.42
CA THR A 78 5.89 -10.19 10.92
C THR A 78 6.95 -9.90 9.86
N GLY A 79 7.33 -8.63 9.70
CA GLY A 79 8.28 -8.21 8.67
C GLY A 79 7.76 -8.26 7.23
N GLY A 80 6.46 -8.56 7.03
CA GLY A 80 5.89 -8.87 5.70
C GLY A 80 5.93 -7.73 4.68
N TYR A 81 6.16 -6.49 5.11
CA TYR A 81 6.34 -5.33 4.23
C TYR A 81 7.69 -4.61 4.44
N LEU A 82 8.65 -5.26 5.10
CA LEU A 82 9.97 -4.68 5.35
C LEU A 82 10.95 -4.98 4.21
N PRO A 83 11.74 -3.99 3.77
CA PRO A 83 12.79 -4.20 2.77
C PRO A 83 13.82 -5.25 3.24
N VAL A 84 14.06 -6.26 2.42
CA VAL A 84 15.05 -7.33 2.71
C VAL A 84 16.28 -7.25 1.81
N VAL A 85 16.19 -6.51 0.71
CA VAL A 85 17.30 -6.30 -0.25
C VAL A 85 17.51 -4.81 -0.50
N LYS A 86 18.73 -4.46 -0.92
CA LYS A 86 19.07 -3.07 -1.27
C LYS A 86 18.26 -2.58 -2.46
N ASN A 87 18.08 -1.27 -2.52
CA ASN A 87 17.36 -0.58 -3.60
C ASN A 87 15.88 -0.97 -3.72
N THR A 88 15.27 -1.51 -2.65
CA THR A 88 13.84 -1.80 -2.62
C THR A 88 13.01 -0.53 -2.63
N LEU A 89 12.03 -0.48 -3.51
CA LEU A 89 10.98 0.53 -3.54
C LEU A 89 9.75 0.00 -2.82
N ILE A 90 9.14 0.84 -1.98
CA ILE A 90 7.86 0.51 -1.32
C ILE A 90 6.71 1.09 -2.14
N ILE A 91 5.76 0.25 -2.53
CA ILE A 91 4.47 0.69 -3.07
C ILE A 91 3.49 0.80 -1.89
N ASP A 92 3.10 2.04 -1.56
CA ASP A 92 2.11 2.32 -0.52
C ASP A 92 0.73 2.49 -1.16
N THR A 93 -0.21 1.64 -0.79
CA THR A 93 -1.55 1.62 -1.38
C THR A 93 -2.52 2.63 -0.75
N ILE A 94 -2.03 3.54 0.09
CA ILE A 94 -2.85 4.45 0.92
C ILE A 94 -3.82 5.32 0.11
N ASN A 95 -3.50 5.64 -1.14
CA ASN A 95 -4.34 6.48 -2.02
C ASN A 95 -5.37 5.67 -2.82
N LEU A 96 -5.27 4.34 -2.84
CA LEU A 96 -6.22 3.46 -3.53
C LEU A 96 -7.44 3.24 -2.63
N LYS A 97 -8.48 4.06 -2.78
CA LYS A 97 -9.57 4.21 -1.80
C LYS A 97 -10.98 4.02 -2.37
N ALA A 98 -11.12 3.59 -3.63
CA ALA A 98 -12.44 3.40 -4.22
C ALA A 98 -13.24 2.29 -3.49
N ILE A 99 -14.54 2.54 -3.31
CA ILE A 99 -15.52 1.63 -2.73
C ILE A 99 -16.75 1.64 -3.63
N GLU A 100 -17.12 0.49 -4.19
CA GLU A 100 -18.31 0.29 -5.01
C GLU A 100 -19.23 -0.72 -4.32
N ILE A 101 -20.47 -0.31 -4.02
CA ILE A 101 -21.44 -1.13 -3.30
C ILE A 101 -22.50 -1.63 -4.27
N ASN A 102 -22.71 -2.93 -4.32
CA ASN A 102 -23.83 -3.57 -5.00
C ASN A 102 -24.81 -4.07 -3.94
N GLU A 103 -25.88 -3.28 -3.69
CA GLU A 103 -26.90 -3.62 -2.67
C GLU A 103 -27.82 -4.75 -3.14
N GLU A 104 -28.02 -4.92 -4.45
CA GLU A 104 -28.89 -5.94 -5.01
C GLU A 104 -28.28 -7.35 -4.80
N ASP A 105 -27.00 -7.51 -5.11
CA ASP A 105 -26.29 -8.78 -4.99
C ASP A 105 -25.51 -8.93 -3.69
N MET A 106 -25.59 -7.93 -2.80
CA MET A 106 -25.00 -7.93 -1.44
C MET A 106 -23.49 -8.16 -1.43
N TYR A 107 -22.76 -7.50 -2.33
CA TYR A 107 -21.29 -7.46 -2.31
C TYR A 107 -20.74 -6.04 -2.43
N VAL A 108 -19.48 -5.89 -2.08
CA VAL A 108 -18.73 -4.64 -2.21
C VAL A 108 -17.39 -4.89 -2.87
N THR A 109 -17.03 -4.04 -3.84
CA THR A 109 -15.70 -4.00 -4.45
C THR A 109 -14.94 -2.83 -3.82
N VAL A 110 -13.72 -3.10 -3.34
CA VAL A 110 -12.91 -2.07 -2.68
C VAL A 110 -11.47 -2.10 -3.17
N GLU A 111 -10.85 -0.95 -3.25
CA GLU A 111 -9.43 -0.84 -3.48
C GLU A 111 -8.61 -1.21 -2.24
N PRO A 112 -7.34 -1.67 -2.39
CA PRO A 112 -6.56 -2.27 -1.32
C PRO A 112 -6.18 -1.34 -0.18
N GLY A 113 -6.17 -0.01 -0.40
CA GLY A 113 -5.86 1.00 0.61
C GLY A 113 -7.03 1.36 1.52
N VAL A 114 -8.25 0.91 1.21
CA VAL A 114 -9.43 1.15 2.06
C VAL A 114 -9.24 0.47 3.41
N THR A 115 -9.40 1.21 4.51
CA THR A 115 -9.39 0.63 5.85
C THR A 115 -10.73 -0.02 6.18
N TRP A 116 -10.74 -0.96 7.11
CA TRP A 116 -11.98 -1.60 7.56
C TRP A 116 -12.94 -0.60 8.21
N LEU A 117 -12.42 0.43 8.86
CA LEU A 117 -13.24 1.50 9.44
C LEU A 117 -13.90 2.33 8.35
N GLU A 118 -13.16 2.76 7.32
CA GLU A 118 -13.72 3.50 6.17
C GLU A 118 -14.83 2.69 5.49
N LEU A 119 -14.59 1.40 5.27
CA LEU A 119 -15.58 0.50 4.69
C LEU A 119 -16.84 0.40 5.57
N TYR A 120 -16.66 0.23 6.89
CA TYR A 120 -17.79 0.19 7.82
C TYR A 120 -18.60 1.50 7.83
N GLU A 121 -17.92 2.64 7.89
CA GLU A 121 -18.59 3.95 7.91
C GLU A 121 -19.35 4.21 6.61
N THR A 122 -18.86 3.69 5.49
CA THR A 122 -19.54 3.76 4.19
C THR A 122 -20.77 2.85 4.13
N LEU A 123 -20.70 1.64 4.68
CA LEU A 123 -21.80 0.66 4.67
C LEU A 123 -22.89 0.95 5.72
N LYS A 124 -22.53 1.52 6.86
CA LYS A 124 -23.41 1.76 7.99
C LYS A 124 -24.69 2.56 7.68
N PRO A 125 -24.64 3.67 6.90
CA PRO A 125 -25.85 4.42 6.54
C PRO A 125 -26.88 3.61 5.74
N LEU A 126 -26.43 2.56 5.04
CA LEU A 126 -27.25 1.63 4.27
C LEU A 126 -27.78 0.46 5.12
N GLY A 127 -27.48 0.42 6.42
CA GLY A 127 -27.82 -0.69 7.30
C GLY A 127 -27.00 -1.97 7.03
N LEU A 128 -25.92 -1.86 6.29
CA LEU A 128 -25.05 -2.97 5.89
C LEU A 128 -23.78 -3.03 6.73
N ARG A 129 -23.15 -4.19 6.74
CA ARG A 129 -21.84 -4.41 7.36
C ARG A 129 -21.15 -5.63 6.73
N THR A 130 -19.82 -5.66 6.82
CA THR A 130 -19.05 -6.87 6.56
C THR A 130 -19.12 -7.83 7.76
N PRO A 131 -18.98 -9.15 7.55
CA PRO A 131 -18.91 -10.12 8.65
C PRO A 131 -17.61 -10.01 9.46
N PHE A 132 -16.60 -9.37 8.92
CA PHE A 132 -15.27 -9.17 9.51
C PHE A 132 -14.97 -7.68 9.71
N TRP A 133 -14.21 -7.35 10.75
CA TRP A 133 -13.94 -5.97 11.15
C TRP A 133 -12.46 -5.55 11.00
N GLY A 134 -11.54 -6.44 10.80
CA GLY A 134 -10.10 -6.18 10.77
C GLY A 134 -9.47 -5.94 12.15
N PRO A 135 -8.14 -6.14 12.27
CA PRO A 135 -7.40 -5.86 13.49
C PRO A 135 -7.30 -4.36 13.77
N PHE A 136 -6.89 -4.00 15.00
CA PHE A 136 -6.74 -2.61 15.46
C PHE A 136 -8.00 -1.76 15.28
N SER A 137 -9.19 -2.35 15.52
CA SER A 137 -10.50 -1.71 15.32
C SER A 137 -10.68 -1.18 13.89
N GLY A 138 -10.02 -1.78 12.92
CA GLY A 138 -10.09 -1.40 11.50
C GLY A 138 -9.52 -0.02 11.15
N LYS A 139 -8.97 0.73 12.10
CA LYS A 139 -8.51 2.11 11.88
C LYS A 139 -7.25 2.21 11.02
N VAL A 140 -6.40 1.22 11.12
CA VAL A 140 -5.09 1.16 10.42
C VAL A 140 -5.08 0.03 9.41
N SER A 141 -5.65 -1.12 9.75
CA SER A 141 -5.68 -2.29 8.89
C SER A 141 -6.51 -2.02 7.63
N THR A 142 -5.89 -2.20 6.47
CA THR A 142 -6.56 -2.09 5.17
C THR A 142 -7.13 -3.43 4.73
N VAL A 143 -8.16 -3.39 3.88
CA VAL A 143 -8.76 -4.60 3.31
C VAL A 143 -7.73 -5.39 2.53
N GLY A 144 -6.93 -4.74 1.66
CA GLY A 144 -5.87 -5.40 0.90
C GLY A 144 -4.80 -6.05 1.78
N GLY A 145 -4.38 -5.37 2.87
CA GLY A 145 -3.45 -5.94 3.83
C GLY A 145 -3.99 -7.17 4.55
N SER A 146 -5.26 -7.13 4.97
CA SER A 146 -5.92 -8.29 5.61
C SER A 146 -6.05 -9.47 4.66
N MET A 147 -6.44 -9.24 3.41
CA MET A 147 -6.51 -10.29 2.39
C MET A 147 -5.15 -10.95 2.15
N SER A 148 -4.08 -10.15 2.06
CA SER A 148 -2.72 -10.64 1.85
C SER A 148 -2.20 -11.53 2.99
N PHE A 149 -2.67 -11.28 4.21
CA PHE A 149 -2.31 -12.05 5.41
C PHE A 149 -3.31 -13.16 5.75
N HIS A 150 -4.32 -13.39 4.93
CA HIS A 150 -5.44 -14.29 5.26
C HIS A 150 -6.06 -14.00 6.64
N ALA A 151 -6.05 -12.74 7.06
CA ALA A 151 -6.58 -12.27 8.34
C ALA A 151 -8.07 -11.93 8.19
N LEU A 152 -8.88 -12.91 7.76
CA LEU A 152 -10.32 -12.82 7.54
C LEU A 152 -11.06 -13.81 8.41
#